data_d0c91d03cb833970a81fec0224f9667f
#
_entry.id   d0c91d03cb833970a81fec0224f9667f
#
_cell.length_a   1.000
_cell.length_b   1.000
_cell.length_c   1.000
_cell.angle_alpha   90.00
_cell.angle_beta   90.00
_cell.angle_gamma   90.00
#
_symmetry.space_group_name_H-M   'P 1'
#
loop_
_entity.id
_entity.type
_entity.pdbx_description
1 polymer ?
#
loop_
_entity_poly.entity_id
_entity_poly.type
_entity_poly.pdbx_seq_one_letter_code
_entity_poly.pdbx_strand_id
1 'polypeptide(L)'
;MNSDEALSLNPMVSIAAARMDEFYKHGFSKERIFHGNGSGFGGLFTCTNNISEYTTSDFFTEIGKQFKVMIRLSSTSSQHGTSETYRDTRGYSIRFESEQDGIFDIVGLNVPIQYVVDRKEIRKFHSSQQVNYASGMLENNERWNWFGQNPASTHNILMTWGDRGIPKTWRNMNGYGVNTFSFINSEKQRFWVKFHFKTMQGNEYMSDEEAQKLSLNYPHYYTKDFYEAIKNNNFPKWKMYAQVIPTDNDDLFDFNIFRMNNIWPHSEFPLIELGTVEINNSEYHQWLEIEKMAWSPSNVTQGIGLSPDGGLLDRITTYPLVQKTRLNGLDINPISKHVAKELTTFVNGKLWYKYEEQKTNNSIYRFAKNFYNMIDSEAKDRLSKNLHVALSEVSPRIVEPLLQNFKQVDQKLYEDLINLRKNDNL
;
A
#
# COMPACT_ATOMS: atom_id res chain seq x y z
N MET A 1 19.66 -4.36 -18.49
CA MET A 1 20.25 -4.92 -17.26
C MET A 1 19.33 -6.07 -16.85
N ASN A 2 19.88 -7.27 -16.67
CA ASN A 2 19.07 -8.38 -16.16
C ASN A 2 18.89 -8.23 -14.63
N SER A 3 18.01 -9.04 -14.04
CA SER A 3 17.73 -8.99 -12.59
C SER A 3 19.00 -9.19 -11.74
N ASP A 4 19.98 -9.95 -12.26
CA ASP A 4 21.21 -10.28 -11.56
C ASP A 4 22.21 -9.12 -11.54
N GLU A 5 22.24 -8.29 -12.59
CA GLU A 5 23.04 -7.06 -12.62
C GLU A 5 22.46 -5.98 -11.69
N ALA A 6 21.12 -5.89 -11.56
CA ALA A 6 20.49 -4.98 -10.59
C ALA A 6 20.77 -5.41 -9.15
N LEU A 7 20.85 -6.73 -8.89
CA LEU A 7 21.20 -7.31 -7.59
C LEU A 7 22.62 -6.98 -7.16
N SER A 8 23.58 -6.85 -8.10
CA SER A 8 24.97 -6.52 -7.80
C SER A 8 25.17 -5.07 -7.33
N LEU A 9 24.21 -4.19 -7.59
CA LEU A 9 24.29 -2.77 -7.24
C LEU A 9 23.90 -2.44 -5.79
N ASN A 10 23.20 -3.37 -5.11
CA ASN A 10 22.78 -3.15 -3.72
C ASN A 10 22.89 -4.44 -2.89
N PRO A 11 23.91 -4.56 -2.00
CA PRO A 11 24.09 -5.74 -1.15
C PRO A 11 22.85 -6.10 -0.29
N MET A 12 22.02 -5.12 0.07
CA MET A 12 20.79 -5.35 0.84
C MET A 12 19.74 -6.08 0.00
N VAL A 13 19.70 -5.82 -1.30
CA VAL A 13 18.81 -6.52 -2.25
C VAL A 13 19.22 -7.98 -2.39
N SER A 14 20.52 -8.26 -2.46
CA SER A 14 21.03 -9.64 -2.49
C SER A 14 20.60 -10.44 -1.27
N ILE A 15 20.61 -9.80 -0.09
CA ILE A 15 20.17 -10.42 1.17
C ILE A 15 18.65 -10.64 1.18
N ALA A 16 17.87 -9.67 0.73
CA ALA A 16 16.42 -9.82 0.61
C ALA A 16 16.06 -10.91 -0.40
N ALA A 17 16.74 -10.93 -1.54
CA ALA A 17 16.59 -11.91 -2.59
C ALA A 17 16.92 -13.34 -2.13
N ALA A 18 18.08 -13.55 -1.51
CA ALA A 18 18.48 -14.85 -0.97
C ALA A 18 17.50 -15.36 0.10
N ARG A 19 16.94 -14.47 0.91
CA ARG A 19 15.95 -14.82 1.94
C ARG A 19 14.58 -15.15 1.36
N MET A 20 14.19 -14.49 0.28
CA MET A 20 12.97 -14.84 -0.45
C MET A 20 13.14 -16.18 -1.18
N ASP A 21 14.30 -16.44 -1.75
CA ASP A 21 14.63 -17.73 -2.38
C ASP A 21 14.59 -18.88 -1.35
N GLU A 22 15.07 -18.66 -0.14
CA GLU A 22 14.97 -19.62 0.98
C GLU A 22 13.49 -19.88 1.36
N PHE A 23 12.65 -18.85 1.35
CA PHE A 23 11.22 -18.97 1.61
C PHE A 23 10.51 -19.86 0.57
N TYR A 24 10.87 -19.74 -0.71
CA TYR A 24 10.28 -20.56 -1.78
C TYR A 24 10.91 -21.96 -1.90
N LYS A 25 12.15 -22.16 -1.48
CA LYS A 25 12.82 -23.48 -1.48
C LYS A 25 12.14 -24.52 -0.58
N HIS A 26 11.35 -24.08 0.38
CA HIS A 26 10.56 -24.98 1.23
C HIS A 26 9.26 -25.48 0.60
N GLY A 27 9.08 -25.34 -0.72
CA GLY A 27 7.98 -25.96 -1.46
C GLY A 27 6.64 -25.23 -1.36
N PHE A 28 6.67 -23.95 -0.94
CA PHE A 28 5.47 -23.16 -0.89
C PHE A 28 5.00 -22.79 -2.29
N SER A 29 3.67 -22.74 -2.43
CA SER A 29 2.93 -22.64 -3.69
C SER A 29 3.37 -21.45 -4.55
N LYS A 30 3.07 -21.55 -5.85
CA LYS A 30 3.18 -20.48 -6.86
C LYS A 30 2.24 -19.29 -6.59
N GLU A 31 1.60 -19.26 -5.44
CA GLU A 31 0.71 -18.18 -5.00
C GLU A 31 1.50 -16.96 -4.52
N ARG A 32 0.82 -15.83 -4.44
CA ARG A 32 1.39 -14.63 -3.84
C ARG A 32 1.51 -14.83 -2.33
N ILE A 33 2.65 -14.55 -1.77
CA ILE A 33 2.90 -14.65 -0.31
C ILE A 33 2.04 -13.64 0.45
N PHE A 34 1.86 -12.45 -0.12
CA PHE A 34 0.97 -11.40 0.34
C PHE A 34 0.03 -11.04 -0.78
N HIS A 35 -1.13 -10.53 -0.43
CA HIS A 35 -2.16 -10.21 -1.41
C HIS A 35 -2.63 -11.43 -2.21
N GLY A 36 -2.56 -12.64 -1.63
CA GLY A 36 -2.99 -13.87 -2.27
C GLY A 36 -4.48 -13.82 -2.63
N ASN A 37 -5.32 -13.40 -1.69
CA ASN A 37 -6.75 -13.26 -1.91
C ASN A 37 -7.06 -11.91 -2.57
N GLY A 38 -7.50 -11.94 -3.83
CA GLY A 38 -7.83 -10.74 -4.60
C GLY A 38 -8.25 -11.07 -6.03
N SER A 39 -8.81 -10.07 -6.70
CA SER A 39 -9.29 -10.18 -8.08
C SER A 39 -8.89 -8.98 -8.92
N GLY A 40 -8.77 -9.19 -10.23
CA GLY A 40 -8.40 -8.15 -11.19
C GLY A 40 -9.49 -7.89 -12.22
N PHE A 41 -9.54 -6.65 -12.68
CA PHE A 41 -10.53 -6.12 -13.60
C PHE A 41 -9.90 -5.09 -14.53
N GLY A 42 -10.45 -4.96 -15.74
CA GLY A 42 -9.99 -3.99 -16.72
C GLY A 42 -10.89 -2.76 -16.81
N GLY A 43 -10.34 -1.71 -17.39
CA GLY A 43 -11.08 -0.49 -17.60
C GLY A 43 -10.30 0.55 -18.39
N LEU A 44 -10.70 1.80 -18.23
CA LEU A 44 -10.11 2.95 -18.89
C LEU A 44 -9.72 4.03 -17.86
N PHE A 45 -8.59 4.64 -18.08
CA PHE A 45 -8.24 5.93 -17.50
C PHE A 45 -8.50 7.02 -18.52
N THR A 46 -9.21 8.06 -18.16
CA THR A 46 -9.42 9.25 -18.99
C THR A 46 -8.72 10.43 -18.33
N CYS A 47 -7.77 11.04 -19.03
CA CYS A 47 -7.10 12.25 -18.59
C CYS A 47 -8.10 13.42 -18.56
N THR A 48 -8.24 14.10 -17.43
CA THR A 48 -9.17 15.25 -17.28
C THR A 48 -8.47 16.57 -17.05
N ASN A 49 -7.14 16.55 -16.88
CA ASN A 49 -6.34 17.75 -16.66
C ASN A 49 -4.99 17.62 -17.35
N ASN A 50 -4.51 18.70 -17.96
CA ASN A 50 -3.17 18.76 -18.53
C ASN A 50 -2.18 19.25 -17.47
N ILE A 51 -1.23 18.41 -17.11
CA ILE A 51 -0.17 18.73 -16.13
C ILE A 51 1.24 18.69 -16.78
N SER A 52 1.35 19.06 -18.06
CA SER A 52 2.62 19.09 -18.80
C SER A 52 3.69 19.97 -18.15
N GLU A 53 3.30 20.90 -17.29
CA GLU A 53 4.23 21.69 -16.46
C GLU A 53 5.07 20.81 -15.51
N TYR A 54 4.54 19.66 -15.07
CA TYR A 54 5.23 18.74 -14.16
C TYR A 54 5.81 17.51 -14.83
N THR A 55 5.21 17.03 -15.93
CA THR A 55 5.60 15.75 -16.54
C THR A 55 5.44 15.74 -18.05
N THR A 56 6.30 14.95 -18.73
CA THR A 56 6.14 14.62 -20.15
C THR A 56 5.38 13.31 -20.38
N SER A 57 4.86 12.67 -19.33
CA SER A 57 4.16 11.40 -19.46
C SER A 57 2.89 11.54 -20.28
N ASP A 58 2.74 10.66 -21.27
CA ASP A 58 1.60 10.61 -22.17
C ASP A 58 0.25 10.46 -21.44
N PHE A 59 0.27 9.85 -20.25
CA PHE A 59 -0.94 9.65 -19.44
C PHE A 59 -1.60 10.95 -18.95
N PHE A 60 -0.83 12.06 -18.83
CA PHE A 60 -1.27 13.24 -18.07
C PHE A 60 -1.15 14.56 -18.84
N THR A 61 -0.92 14.51 -20.15
CA THR A 61 -0.62 15.73 -20.95
C THR A 61 -1.70 16.08 -21.96
N GLU A 62 -2.69 15.23 -22.21
CA GLU A 62 -3.73 15.46 -23.19
C GLU A 62 -5.13 15.19 -22.62
N ILE A 63 -5.93 16.25 -22.44
CA ILE A 63 -7.29 16.14 -21.90
C ILE A 63 -8.17 15.32 -22.84
N GLY A 64 -8.93 14.38 -22.29
CA GLY A 64 -9.83 13.49 -23.03
C GLY A 64 -9.17 12.23 -23.56
N LYS A 65 -7.82 12.14 -23.55
CA LYS A 65 -7.13 10.94 -23.98
C LYS A 65 -7.40 9.78 -23.03
N GLN A 66 -7.59 8.61 -23.59
CA GLN A 66 -7.94 7.40 -22.86
C GLN A 66 -6.85 6.34 -22.97
N PHE A 67 -6.63 5.64 -21.87
CA PHE A 67 -5.65 4.56 -21.75
C PHE A 67 -6.29 3.34 -21.12
N LYS A 68 -5.89 2.15 -21.55
CA LYS A 68 -6.28 0.93 -20.87
C LYS A 68 -5.69 0.90 -19.48
N VAL A 69 -6.50 0.44 -18.52
CA VAL A 69 -6.02 0.15 -17.17
C VAL A 69 -6.44 -1.25 -16.74
N MET A 70 -5.60 -1.83 -15.91
CA MET A 70 -5.88 -3.06 -15.20
C MET A 70 -5.73 -2.79 -13.70
N ILE A 71 -6.77 -3.08 -12.92
CA ILE A 71 -6.73 -2.99 -11.46
C ILE A 71 -6.71 -4.39 -10.84
N ARG A 72 -5.96 -4.56 -9.74
CA ARG A 72 -6.09 -5.72 -8.85
C ARG A 72 -6.30 -5.24 -7.43
N LEU A 73 -7.42 -5.65 -6.84
CA LEU A 73 -7.80 -5.38 -5.46
C LEU A 73 -7.62 -6.66 -4.63
N SER A 74 -7.15 -6.54 -3.40
CA SER A 74 -6.77 -7.71 -2.61
C SER A 74 -6.74 -7.40 -1.11
N SER A 75 -6.81 -8.43 -0.28
CA SER A 75 -6.48 -8.35 1.15
C SER A 75 -4.98 -8.56 1.35
N THR A 76 -4.35 -7.79 2.24
CA THR A 76 -2.89 -7.78 2.38
C THR A 76 -2.35 -9.06 2.98
N SER A 77 -2.90 -9.49 4.12
CA SER A 77 -2.41 -10.64 4.89
C SER A 77 -3.06 -11.96 4.51
N SER A 78 -4.10 -11.93 3.67
CA SER A 78 -4.94 -13.09 3.37
C SER A 78 -4.35 -13.96 2.27
N GLN A 79 -4.40 -15.26 2.47
CA GLN A 79 -4.11 -16.28 1.47
C GLN A 79 -5.35 -16.59 0.64
N HIS A 80 -5.17 -17.25 -0.48
CA HIS A 80 -6.27 -17.69 -1.32
C HIS A 80 -7.27 -18.54 -0.52
N GLY A 81 -8.57 -18.29 -0.73
CA GLY A 81 -9.65 -19.00 -0.05
C GLY A 81 -10.06 -18.44 1.32
N THR A 82 -9.36 -17.43 1.84
CA THR A 82 -9.83 -16.70 3.03
C THR A 82 -10.96 -15.72 2.68
N SER A 83 -11.73 -15.30 3.68
CA SER A 83 -12.78 -14.29 3.46
C SER A 83 -12.19 -12.92 3.10
N GLU A 84 -12.81 -12.24 2.13
CA GLU A 84 -12.44 -10.89 1.73
C GLU A 84 -12.87 -9.82 2.75
N THR A 85 -13.87 -10.12 3.59
CA THR A 85 -14.39 -9.18 4.59
C THR A 85 -13.60 -9.18 5.91
N TYR A 86 -12.54 -9.99 6.02
CA TYR A 86 -11.65 -9.95 7.18
C TYR A 86 -11.01 -8.56 7.35
N ARG A 87 -10.87 -8.10 8.61
CA ARG A 87 -10.23 -6.81 8.93
C ARG A 87 -8.76 -6.82 8.56
N ASP A 88 -8.40 -5.98 7.58
CA ASP A 88 -7.05 -5.88 7.03
C ASP A 88 -6.89 -4.58 6.24
N THR A 89 -5.67 -4.18 5.93
CA THR A 89 -5.42 -3.25 4.83
C THR A 89 -5.70 -3.93 3.50
N ARG A 90 -6.13 -3.16 2.50
CA ARG A 90 -6.41 -3.67 1.15
C ARG A 90 -5.35 -3.22 0.18
N GLY A 91 -4.90 -4.15 -0.66
CA GLY A 91 -4.07 -3.83 -1.81
C GLY A 91 -4.88 -3.11 -2.89
N TYR A 92 -4.28 -2.09 -3.46
CA TYR A 92 -4.79 -1.32 -4.59
C TYR A 92 -3.67 -1.22 -5.62
N SER A 93 -3.64 -2.13 -6.58
CA SER A 93 -2.64 -2.12 -7.65
C SER A 93 -3.31 -1.77 -8.96
N ILE A 94 -2.76 -0.81 -9.69
CA ILE A 94 -3.27 -0.38 -11.00
C ILE A 94 -2.12 -0.27 -11.99
N ARG A 95 -2.34 -0.80 -13.19
CA ARG A 95 -1.48 -0.69 -14.37
C ARG A 95 -2.14 0.21 -15.38
N PHE A 96 -1.38 1.13 -15.93
CA PHE A 96 -1.72 1.96 -17.08
C PHE A 96 -0.92 1.46 -18.27
N GLU A 97 -1.56 1.39 -19.44
CA GLU A 97 -0.95 0.94 -20.69
C GLU A 97 -1.03 2.03 -21.75
N SER A 98 0.11 2.45 -22.28
CA SER A 98 0.25 3.36 -23.42
C SER A 98 1.01 2.65 -24.55
N GLU A 99 0.55 2.78 -25.77
CA GLU A 99 1.28 2.29 -26.95
C GLU A 99 2.60 3.05 -27.16
N GLN A 100 2.64 4.32 -26.74
CA GLN A 100 3.80 5.18 -26.90
C GLN A 100 4.82 5.02 -25.77
N ASP A 101 4.35 5.05 -24.51
CA ASP A 101 5.21 5.12 -23.34
C ASP A 101 5.41 3.75 -22.65
N GLY A 102 4.59 2.74 -22.98
CA GLY A 102 4.62 1.42 -22.37
C GLY A 102 3.73 1.34 -21.12
N ILE A 103 4.19 0.69 -20.07
CA ILE A 103 3.40 0.43 -18.87
C ILE A 103 3.87 1.25 -17.67
N PHE A 104 2.89 1.71 -16.88
CA PHE A 104 3.11 2.35 -15.59
C PHE A 104 2.28 1.66 -14.51
N ASP A 105 2.94 1.20 -13.44
CA ASP A 105 2.29 0.52 -12.32
C ASP A 105 2.33 1.34 -11.04
N ILE A 106 1.18 1.54 -10.42
CA ILE A 106 1.08 2.01 -9.04
C ILE A 106 0.65 0.84 -8.18
N VAL A 107 1.50 0.47 -7.23
CA VAL A 107 1.25 -0.66 -6.31
C VAL A 107 1.09 -0.10 -4.90
N GLY A 108 -0.15 0.07 -4.48
CA GLY A 108 -0.54 0.80 -3.30
C GLY A 108 -1.50 0.06 -2.37
N LEU A 109 -2.11 0.81 -1.47
CA LEU A 109 -3.03 0.34 -0.44
C LEU A 109 -4.28 1.24 -0.37
N ASN A 110 -5.30 0.77 0.37
CA ASN A 110 -6.47 1.60 0.72
C ASN A 110 -6.20 2.59 1.86
N VAL A 111 -4.99 2.59 2.39
CA VAL A 111 -4.49 3.57 3.36
C VAL A 111 -3.22 4.24 2.81
N PRO A 112 -2.96 5.52 3.12
CA PRO A 112 -1.88 6.29 2.50
C PRO A 112 -0.49 5.97 3.03
N ILE A 113 -0.36 5.02 3.93
CA ILE A 113 0.85 4.72 4.70
C ILE A 113 1.10 3.23 4.84
N GLN A 114 2.35 2.85 5.13
CA GLN A 114 2.77 1.48 5.42
C GLN A 114 2.92 1.24 6.92
N TYR A 115 2.85 -0.03 7.35
CA TYR A 115 3.22 -0.45 8.71
C TYR A 115 4.72 -0.32 8.96
N VAL A 116 5.50 -0.77 7.99
CA VAL A 116 6.96 -0.86 8.12
C VAL A 116 7.60 0.37 7.54
N VAL A 117 8.46 0.99 8.33
CA VAL A 117 9.26 2.17 7.96
C VAL A 117 10.73 1.81 7.87
N ASP A 118 11.23 1.01 8.83
CA ASP A 118 12.60 0.52 8.78
C ASP A 118 12.67 -0.76 7.93
N ARG A 119 13.46 -0.71 6.88
CA ARG A 119 13.70 -1.81 5.93
C ARG A 119 14.17 -3.08 6.62
N LYS A 120 14.92 -2.97 7.72
CA LYS A 120 15.41 -4.11 8.51
C LYS A 120 14.27 -4.88 9.19
N GLU A 121 13.13 -4.23 9.41
CA GLU A 121 11.97 -4.83 10.07
C GLU A 121 11.01 -5.51 9.08
N ILE A 122 11.16 -5.32 7.76
CA ILE A 122 10.27 -5.90 6.73
C ILE A 122 10.12 -7.41 6.90
N ARG A 123 11.21 -8.13 7.10
CA ARG A 123 11.18 -9.60 7.27
C ARG A 123 10.42 -10.01 8.52
N LYS A 124 10.72 -9.37 9.66
CA LYS A 124 10.05 -9.68 10.94
C LYS A 124 8.58 -9.35 10.89
N PHE A 125 8.23 -8.21 10.27
CA PHE A 125 6.84 -7.86 10.01
C PHE A 125 6.15 -8.95 9.20
N HIS A 126 6.71 -9.35 8.07
CA HIS A 126 6.12 -10.39 7.24
C HIS A 126 5.95 -11.70 7.99
N SER A 127 6.94 -12.15 8.73
CA SER A 127 6.83 -13.38 9.54
C SER A 127 5.74 -13.26 10.59
N SER A 128 5.57 -12.12 11.23
CA SER A 128 4.53 -11.91 12.25
C SER A 128 3.11 -11.84 11.71
N GLN A 129 2.94 -11.62 10.40
CA GLN A 129 1.61 -11.55 9.75
C GLN A 129 1.19 -12.87 9.09
N GLN A 130 2.04 -13.87 9.08
CA GLN A 130 1.77 -15.17 8.44
C GLN A 130 1.43 -16.25 9.47
N VAL A 131 0.86 -17.34 8.97
CA VAL A 131 0.72 -18.55 9.78
C VAL A 131 2.09 -19.06 10.22
N ASN A 132 2.18 -19.47 11.47
CA ASN A 132 3.35 -20.18 11.98
C ASN A 132 3.42 -21.55 11.30
N TYR A 133 4.51 -21.84 10.60
CA TYR A 133 4.64 -23.08 9.83
C TYR A 133 4.69 -24.34 10.68
N ALA A 134 5.08 -24.22 11.94
CA ALA A 134 5.11 -25.37 12.86
C ALA A 134 3.71 -25.68 13.42
N SER A 135 2.90 -24.65 13.70
CA SER A 135 1.55 -24.82 14.27
C SER A 135 0.43 -24.80 13.22
N GLY A 136 0.69 -24.23 12.03
CA GLY A 136 -0.34 -23.98 11.02
C GLY A 136 -1.33 -22.89 11.41
N MET A 137 -1.07 -22.12 12.46
CA MET A 137 -1.95 -21.10 13.00
C MET A 137 -1.40 -19.71 12.84
N LEU A 138 -2.29 -18.72 12.73
CA LEU A 138 -1.93 -17.31 12.84
C LEU A 138 -1.74 -16.95 14.32
N GLU A 139 -0.54 -16.57 14.68
CA GLU A 139 -0.17 -16.30 16.08
C GLU A 139 -0.42 -14.82 16.42
N ASN A 140 -1.57 -14.52 17.02
CA ASN A 140 -1.93 -13.15 17.41
C ASN A 140 -0.86 -12.50 18.32
N ASN A 141 -0.26 -13.27 19.22
CA ASN A 141 0.81 -12.77 20.08
C ASN A 141 2.04 -12.29 19.28
N GLU A 142 2.45 -13.01 18.24
CA GLU A 142 3.59 -12.61 17.40
C GLU A 142 3.28 -11.33 16.62
N ARG A 143 2.08 -11.25 16.02
CA ARG A 143 1.60 -10.05 15.32
C ARG A 143 1.61 -8.82 16.21
N TRP A 144 0.96 -8.90 17.36
CA TRP A 144 0.82 -7.77 18.27
C TRP A 144 2.12 -7.42 19.00
N ASN A 145 2.99 -8.42 19.26
CA ASN A 145 4.34 -8.17 19.79
C ASN A 145 5.18 -7.35 18.81
N TRP A 146 5.13 -7.68 17.52
CA TRP A 146 5.83 -6.87 16.52
C TRP A 146 5.31 -5.43 16.50
N PHE A 147 3.99 -5.22 16.50
CA PHE A 147 3.40 -3.88 16.54
C PHE A 147 3.80 -3.09 17.80
N GLY A 148 3.81 -3.72 18.96
CA GLY A 148 4.21 -3.10 20.21
C GLY A 148 5.67 -2.62 20.23
N GLN A 149 6.55 -3.37 19.57
CA GLN A 149 7.97 -3.05 19.41
C GLN A 149 8.28 -2.06 18.29
N ASN A 150 7.30 -1.77 17.42
CA ASN A 150 7.45 -0.88 16.27
C ASN A 150 6.46 0.30 16.31
N PRO A 151 6.71 1.31 17.17
CA PRO A 151 5.79 2.43 17.38
C PRO A 151 5.41 3.19 16.10
N ALA A 152 6.27 3.20 15.08
CA ALA A 152 6.00 3.81 13.78
C ALA A 152 4.81 3.16 13.04
N SER A 153 4.42 1.94 13.42
CA SER A 153 3.24 1.24 12.88
C SER A 153 1.91 1.75 13.46
N THR A 154 1.94 2.50 14.57
CA THR A 154 0.74 2.92 15.31
C THR A 154 -0.27 3.65 14.42
N HIS A 155 0.19 4.52 13.55
CA HIS A 155 -0.70 5.25 12.63
C HIS A 155 -1.47 4.30 11.70
N ASN A 156 -0.81 3.30 11.13
CA ASN A 156 -1.50 2.32 10.28
C ASN A 156 -2.44 1.43 11.09
N ILE A 157 -2.06 1.06 12.33
CA ILE A 157 -2.94 0.32 13.25
C ILE A 157 -4.25 1.09 13.45
N LEU A 158 -4.20 2.40 13.75
CA LEU A 158 -5.41 3.20 13.95
C LEU A 158 -6.29 3.23 12.69
N MET A 159 -5.70 3.28 11.50
CA MET A 159 -6.46 3.24 10.25
C MET A 159 -7.10 1.87 9.99
N THR A 160 -6.36 0.78 10.27
CA THR A 160 -6.81 -0.58 9.98
C THR A 160 -7.81 -1.09 11.02
N TRP A 161 -7.64 -0.73 12.29
CA TRP A 161 -8.61 -1.08 13.33
C TRP A 161 -9.75 -0.06 13.44
N GLY A 162 -9.61 1.10 12.78
CA GLY A 162 -10.72 2.00 12.49
C GLY A 162 -11.57 1.51 11.31
N ASP A 163 -12.39 2.40 10.78
CA ASP A 163 -13.37 2.09 9.74
C ASP A 163 -12.72 1.58 8.43
N ARG A 164 -11.52 2.08 8.08
CA ARG A 164 -10.83 1.73 6.81
C ARG A 164 -10.42 0.26 6.68
N GLY A 165 -10.36 -0.47 7.78
CA GLY A 165 -9.97 -1.88 7.77
C GLY A 165 -11.02 -2.84 7.20
N ILE A 166 -12.30 -2.43 7.17
CA ILE A 166 -13.37 -3.21 6.54
C ILE A 166 -14.22 -2.29 5.66
N PRO A 167 -13.76 -1.95 4.44
CA PRO A 167 -14.59 -1.21 3.50
C PRO A 167 -15.84 -2.02 3.18
N LYS A 168 -16.97 -1.35 2.89
CA LYS A 168 -18.22 -2.02 2.56
C LYS A 168 -18.09 -2.95 1.36
N THR A 169 -17.38 -2.49 0.33
CA THR A 169 -16.91 -3.28 -0.81
C THR A 169 -15.59 -2.68 -1.30
N TRP A 170 -14.92 -3.35 -2.27
CA TRP A 170 -13.74 -2.76 -2.91
C TRP A 170 -14.05 -1.45 -3.65
N ARG A 171 -15.29 -1.24 -4.09
CA ARG A 171 -15.70 0.01 -4.77
C ARG A 171 -15.77 1.19 -3.80
N ASN A 172 -15.99 0.93 -2.52
CA ASN A 172 -16.17 1.94 -1.48
C ASN A 172 -14.87 2.33 -0.77
N MET A 173 -13.70 2.00 -1.29
CA MET A 173 -12.42 2.37 -0.70
C MET A 173 -11.60 3.26 -1.63
N ASN A 174 -10.83 4.18 -1.03
CA ASN A 174 -9.80 4.90 -1.75
C ASN A 174 -8.59 4.01 -2.03
N GLY A 175 -7.76 4.42 -3.01
CA GLY A 175 -6.43 3.86 -3.26
C GLY A 175 -5.34 4.92 -3.06
N TYR A 176 -4.15 4.49 -2.67
CA TYR A 176 -3.00 5.37 -2.46
C TYR A 176 -1.72 4.69 -2.95
N GLY A 177 -0.90 5.44 -3.69
CA GLY A 177 0.37 4.93 -4.20
C GLY A 177 1.41 4.64 -3.11
N VAL A 178 1.23 5.17 -1.90
CA VAL A 178 2.06 5.04 -0.70
C VAL A 178 3.46 5.61 -0.88
N ASN A 179 4.21 5.15 -1.89
CA ASN A 179 5.55 5.63 -2.20
C ASN A 179 5.55 7.02 -2.83
N THR A 180 6.67 7.70 -2.66
CA THR A 180 6.99 8.92 -3.39
C THR A 180 7.70 8.55 -4.68
N PHE A 181 7.14 8.99 -5.81
CA PHE A 181 7.76 8.96 -7.14
C PHE A 181 8.25 10.36 -7.53
N SER A 182 8.65 10.55 -8.77
CA SER A 182 8.87 11.89 -9.32
C SER A 182 8.21 12.05 -10.68
N PHE A 183 7.80 13.28 -10.99
CA PHE A 183 7.52 13.76 -12.32
C PHE A 183 8.76 14.43 -12.91
N ILE A 184 8.90 14.38 -14.24
CA ILE A 184 9.99 15.01 -14.98
C ILE A 184 9.38 15.70 -16.19
N ASN A 185 9.49 17.03 -16.25
CA ASN A 185 8.92 17.83 -17.33
C ASN A 185 9.87 17.93 -18.56
N SER A 186 9.44 18.66 -19.58
CA SER A 186 10.21 18.89 -20.82
C SER A 186 11.54 19.63 -20.58
N GLU A 187 11.62 20.46 -19.55
CA GLU A 187 12.82 21.18 -19.13
C GLU A 187 13.76 20.33 -18.28
N LYS A 188 13.42 19.04 -18.05
CA LYS A 188 14.14 18.12 -17.16
C LYS A 188 14.10 18.51 -15.69
N GLN A 189 13.21 19.39 -15.29
CA GLN A 189 12.93 19.68 -13.91
C GLN A 189 12.22 18.47 -13.28
N ARG A 190 12.56 18.20 -12.04
CA ARG A 190 12.00 17.08 -11.28
C ARG A 190 11.09 17.60 -10.16
N PHE A 191 10.00 16.87 -9.91
CA PHE A 191 9.03 17.16 -8.86
C PHE A 191 8.71 15.85 -8.12
N TRP A 192 8.70 15.85 -6.80
CA TRP A 192 8.27 14.69 -6.02
C TRP A 192 6.77 14.55 -6.11
N VAL A 193 6.28 13.31 -6.20
CA VAL A 193 4.84 13.06 -6.40
C VAL A 193 4.34 11.88 -5.56
N LYS A 194 3.15 12.04 -4.98
CA LYS A 194 2.33 10.95 -4.40
C LYS A 194 0.99 10.87 -5.13
N PHE A 195 0.57 9.64 -5.45
CA PHE A 195 -0.67 9.36 -6.18
C PHE A 195 -1.80 8.97 -5.23
N HIS A 196 -3.00 9.46 -5.50
CA HIS A 196 -4.21 9.20 -4.75
C HIS A 196 -5.35 8.83 -5.69
N PHE A 197 -6.17 7.86 -5.30
CA PHE A 197 -7.39 7.45 -5.98
C PHE A 197 -8.56 7.63 -5.02
N LYS A 198 -9.47 8.52 -5.31
CA LYS A 198 -10.65 8.79 -4.49
C LYS A 198 -11.86 8.11 -5.10
N THR A 199 -12.46 7.17 -4.39
CA THR A 199 -13.67 6.50 -4.85
C THR A 199 -14.79 7.49 -5.12
N MET A 200 -15.53 7.28 -6.20
CA MET A 200 -16.69 8.08 -6.55
C MET A 200 -18.01 7.43 -6.08
N GLN A 201 -17.94 6.26 -5.44
CA GLN A 201 -19.06 5.52 -4.87
C GLN A 201 -19.31 5.84 -3.39
N GLY A 202 -18.51 6.77 -2.83
CA GLY A 202 -18.48 7.09 -1.40
C GLY A 202 -17.65 6.11 -0.58
N ASN A 203 -17.01 6.65 0.45
CA ASN A 203 -16.31 5.81 1.45
C ASN A 203 -17.35 5.26 2.42
N GLU A 204 -17.62 3.97 2.32
CA GLU A 204 -18.50 3.26 3.23
C GLU A 204 -17.77 2.08 3.86
N TYR A 205 -18.14 1.75 5.07
CA TYR A 205 -17.52 0.72 5.88
C TYR A 205 -18.60 -0.15 6.50
N MET A 206 -18.27 -1.41 6.81
CA MET A 206 -19.19 -2.30 7.51
C MET A 206 -18.72 -2.56 8.95
N SER A 207 -19.63 -2.97 9.80
CA SER A 207 -19.31 -3.40 11.16
C SER A 207 -18.60 -4.76 11.16
N ASP A 208 -17.92 -5.08 12.26
CA ASP A 208 -17.31 -6.40 12.41
C ASP A 208 -18.35 -7.53 12.40
N GLU A 209 -19.56 -7.30 12.95
CA GLU A 209 -20.64 -8.27 12.95
C GLU A 209 -21.18 -8.54 11.53
N GLU A 210 -21.34 -7.48 10.72
CA GLU A 210 -21.74 -7.61 9.32
C GLU A 210 -20.67 -8.36 8.53
N ALA A 211 -19.41 -7.98 8.71
CA ALA A 211 -18.26 -8.59 8.07
C ALA A 211 -18.13 -10.09 8.42
N GLN A 212 -18.37 -10.45 9.69
CA GLN A 212 -18.36 -11.83 10.14
C GLN A 212 -19.49 -12.66 9.51
N LYS A 213 -20.71 -12.13 9.44
CA LYS A 213 -21.82 -12.81 8.75
C LYS A 213 -21.52 -13.06 7.27
N LEU A 214 -20.94 -12.08 6.59
CA LEU A 214 -20.54 -12.20 5.19
C LEU A 214 -19.38 -13.19 5.03
N SER A 215 -18.42 -13.17 5.93
CA SER A 215 -17.30 -14.11 5.93
C SER A 215 -17.75 -15.58 5.92
N LEU A 216 -18.77 -15.91 6.70
CA LEU A 216 -19.29 -17.27 6.81
C LEU A 216 -20.10 -17.70 5.58
N ASN A 217 -20.89 -16.78 5.00
CA ASN A 217 -21.85 -17.12 3.96
C ASN A 217 -21.35 -16.81 2.54
N TYR A 218 -20.50 -15.79 2.41
CA TYR A 218 -20.03 -15.25 1.13
C TYR A 218 -18.56 -14.84 1.23
N PRO A 219 -17.59 -15.77 1.30
CA PRO A 219 -16.17 -15.43 1.49
C PRO A 219 -15.61 -14.52 0.39
N HIS A 220 -16.16 -14.59 -0.83
CA HIS A 220 -15.79 -13.75 -1.97
C HIS A 220 -16.79 -12.61 -2.22
N TYR A 221 -17.29 -11.98 -1.15
CA TYR A 221 -18.33 -10.97 -1.22
C TYR A 221 -17.92 -9.75 -2.06
N TYR A 222 -16.70 -9.25 -1.87
CA TYR A 222 -16.21 -8.08 -2.62
C TYR A 222 -16.00 -8.37 -4.10
N THR A 223 -15.43 -9.52 -4.41
CA THR A 223 -15.28 -9.99 -5.80
C THR A 223 -16.64 -10.10 -6.49
N LYS A 224 -17.62 -10.74 -5.82
CA LYS A 224 -18.98 -10.87 -6.35
C LYS A 224 -19.63 -9.52 -6.59
N ASP A 225 -19.59 -8.60 -5.62
CA ASP A 225 -20.14 -7.25 -5.73
C ASP A 225 -19.55 -6.51 -6.94
N PHE A 226 -18.24 -6.66 -7.16
CA PHE A 226 -17.54 -6.00 -8.26
C PHE A 226 -17.97 -6.54 -9.64
N TYR A 227 -18.05 -7.87 -9.79
CA TYR A 227 -18.58 -8.51 -10.99
C TYR A 227 -20.02 -8.10 -11.28
N GLU A 228 -20.88 -8.11 -10.26
CA GLU A 228 -22.29 -7.71 -10.41
C GLU A 228 -22.43 -6.23 -10.79
N ALA A 229 -21.59 -5.36 -10.23
CA ALA A 229 -21.58 -3.95 -10.59
C ALA A 229 -21.24 -3.74 -12.06
N ILE A 230 -20.19 -4.40 -12.59
CA ILE A 230 -19.82 -4.32 -14.00
C ILE A 230 -20.93 -4.89 -14.90
N LYS A 231 -21.45 -6.08 -14.56
CA LYS A 231 -22.54 -6.73 -15.30
C LYS A 231 -23.80 -5.87 -15.43
N ASN A 232 -24.08 -5.07 -14.40
CA ASN A 232 -25.24 -4.18 -14.34
C ASN A 232 -24.94 -2.78 -14.88
N ASN A 233 -23.80 -2.55 -15.54
CA ASN A 233 -23.32 -1.26 -16.03
C ASN A 233 -23.19 -0.18 -14.94
N ASN A 234 -23.06 -0.57 -13.66
CA ASN A 234 -22.75 0.29 -12.55
C ASN A 234 -21.23 0.31 -12.32
N PHE A 235 -20.51 0.88 -13.28
CA PHE A 235 -19.07 0.81 -13.37
C PHE A 235 -18.39 1.52 -12.20
N PRO A 236 -17.52 0.82 -11.43
CA PRO A 236 -16.74 1.44 -10.37
C PRO A 236 -15.79 2.51 -10.92
N LYS A 237 -15.74 3.67 -10.23
CA LYS A 237 -14.94 4.82 -10.66
C LYS A 237 -14.11 5.40 -9.52
N TRP A 238 -12.92 5.89 -9.88
CA TRP A 238 -12.07 6.66 -8.97
C TRP A 238 -11.56 7.91 -9.69
N LYS A 239 -11.55 9.03 -8.98
CA LYS A 239 -10.76 10.18 -9.41
C LYS A 239 -9.31 9.97 -8.99
N MET A 240 -8.40 10.13 -9.93
CA MET A 240 -6.96 10.09 -9.70
C MET A 240 -6.42 11.49 -9.46
N TYR A 241 -5.59 11.63 -8.44
CA TYR A 241 -4.93 12.87 -8.07
C TYR A 241 -3.44 12.66 -7.83
N ALA A 242 -2.67 13.74 -7.96
CA ALA A 242 -1.29 13.83 -7.48
C ALA A 242 -1.17 14.92 -6.41
N GLN A 243 -0.28 14.71 -5.45
CA GLN A 243 0.34 15.78 -4.67
C GLN A 243 1.75 15.99 -5.24
N VAL A 244 2.16 17.22 -5.46
CA VAL A 244 3.41 17.55 -6.14
C VAL A 244 4.23 18.52 -5.28
N ILE A 245 5.53 18.24 -5.12
CA ILE A 245 6.50 19.08 -4.39
C ILE A 245 7.70 19.36 -5.31
N PRO A 246 8.09 20.63 -5.53
CA PRO A 246 9.33 20.95 -6.20
C PRO A 246 10.55 20.39 -5.44
N THR A 247 11.55 19.87 -6.16
CA THR A 247 12.72 19.22 -5.54
C THR A 247 13.60 20.21 -4.75
N ASP A 248 13.55 21.49 -5.06
CA ASP A 248 14.32 22.54 -4.37
C ASP A 248 13.77 22.84 -2.97
N ASN A 249 12.59 22.29 -2.65
CA ASN A 249 11.88 22.52 -1.41
C ASN A 249 11.93 21.31 -0.45
N ASP A 250 12.64 20.25 -0.76
CA ASP A 250 12.61 18.99 0.01
C ASP A 250 13.22 19.12 1.42
N ASP A 251 14.10 20.08 1.65
CA ASP A 251 14.70 20.40 2.95
C ASP A 251 13.85 21.35 3.83
N LEU A 252 12.74 21.88 3.30
CA LEU A 252 11.91 22.90 3.99
C LEU A 252 10.89 22.31 4.95
N PHE A 253 10.70 20.98 4.94
CA PHE A 253 9.67 20.35 5.73
C PHE A 253 10.22 19.82 7.05
N ASP A 254 9.41 19.93 8.10
CA ASP A 254 9.72 19.44 9.43
C ASP A 254 9.49 17.91 9.56
N PHE A 255 9.22 17.23 8.45
CA PHE A 255 9.08 15.77 8.35
C PHE A 255 9.73 15.25 7.06
N ASN A 256 10.16 13.99 7.09
CA ASN A 256 10.73 13.35 5.91
C ASN A 256 9.62 12.97 4.90
N ILE A 257 9.59 13.66 3.75
CA ILE A 257 8.59 13.46 2.67
C ILE A 257 8.71 12.10 1.97
N PHE A 258 9.83 11.39 2.13
CA PHE A 258 10.08 10.08 1.52
C PHE A 258 9.75 8.91 2.45
N ARG A 259 9.34 9.14 3.70
CA ARG A 259 8.93 8.06 4.59
C ARG A 259 7.53 7.59 4.26
N MET A 260 7.37 6.27 4.11
CA MET A 260 6.11 5.63 3.76
C MET A 260 5.01 5.71 4.84
N ASN A 261 5.34 6.11 6.06
CA ASN A 261 4.36 6.35 7.14
C ASN A 261 4.02 7.84 7.34
N ASN A 262 4.58 8.73 6.53
CA ASN A 262 4.31 10.14 6.57
C ASN A 262 3.29 10.54 5.51
N ILE A 263 2.28 11.29 5.93
CA ILE A 263 1.28 11.88 5.05
C ILE A 263 1.76 13.28 4.66
N TRP A 264 1.55 13.65 3.42
CA TRP A 264 1.66 15.03 2.97
C TRP A 264 0.35 15.75 3.25
N PRO A 265 0.30 16.75 4.16
CA PRO A 265 -0.95 17.44 4.49
C PRO A 265 -1.56 18.12 3.26
N HIS A 266 -2.85 17.91 3.01
CA HIS A 266 -3.52 18.51 1.85
C HIS A 266 -3.63 20.03 1.93
N SER A 267 -3.53 20.61 3.12
CA SER A 267 -3.45 22.06 3.33
C SER A 267 -2.16 22.68 2.82
N GLU A 268 -1.08 21.92 2.83
CA GLU A 268 0.25 22.35 2.36
C GLU A 268 0.50 21.89 0.92
N PHE A 269 0.03 20.67 0.59
CA PHE A 269 0.18 20.03 -0.71
C PHE A 269 -1.19 19.64 -1.25
N PRO A 270 -1.89 20.56 -1.95
CA PRO A 270 -3.22 20.30 -2.46
C PRO A 270 -3.22 19.17 -3.50
N LEU A 271 -4.36 18.50 -3.62
CA LEU A 271 -4.57 17.48 -4.63
C LEU A 271 -4.78 18.12 -6.00
N ILE A 272 -3.95 17.75 -6.97
CA ILE A 272 -4.08 18.11 -8.39
C ILE A 272 -4.80 16.95 -9.08
N GLU A 273 -5.97 17.19 -9.66
CA GLU A 273 -6.69 16.17 -10.42
C GLU A 273 -5.91 15.77 -11.68
N LEU A 274 -5.82 14.47 -11.96
CA LEU A 274 -5.16 13.92 -13.15
C LEU A 274 -6.18 13.35 -14.13
N GLY A 275 -7.18 12.65 -13.63
CA GLY A 275 -8.17 11.99 -14.46
C GLY A 275 -9.12 11.08 -13.70
N THR A 276 -9.88 10.31 -14.46
CA THR A 276 -10.85 9.35 -13.94
C THR A 276 -10.51 7.94 -14.40
N VAL A 277 -10.45 7.01 -13.46
CA VAL A 277 -10.39 5.57 -13.71
C VAL A 277 -11.81 5.03 -13.66
N GLU A 278 -12.25 4.34 -14.72
CA GLU A 278 -13.51 3.61 -14.78
C GLU A 278 -13.23 2.14 -15.08
N ILE A 279 -13.72 1.23 -14.24
CA ILE A 279 -13.55 -0.21 -14.42
C ILE A 279 -14.84 -0.80 -14.98
N ASN A 280 -14.77 -1.28 -16.21
CA ASN A 280 -15.94 -1.68 -17.00
C ASN A 280 -15.77 -3.04 -17.71
N ASN A 281 -14.69 -3.76 -17.43
CA ASN A 281 -14.43 -5.07 -18.03
C ASN A 281 -14.04 -6.10 -16.96
N SER A 282 -14.80 -7.19 -16.91
CA SER A 282 -14.57 -8.34 -16.01
C SER A 282 -14.28 -9.65 -16.77
N GLU A 283 -14.03 -9.60 -18.07
CA GLU A 283 -13.84 -10.77 -18.94
C GLU A 283 -12.41 -11.34 -18.89
N TYR A 284 -11.71 -11.18 -17.79
CA TYR A 284 -10.36 -11.72 -17.60
C TYR A 284 -10.38 -13.05 -16.86
N HIS A 285 -9.60 -14.00 -17.35
CA HIS A 285 -9.41 -15.25 -16.63
C HIS A 285 -8.47 -15.03 -15.42
N GLN A 286 -9.04 -15.05 -14.22
CA GLN A 286 -8.30 -14.69 -12.98
C GLN A 286 -6.99 -15.46 -12.82
N TRP A 287 -6.95 -16.76 -13.08
CA TRP A 287 -5.76 -17.59 -12.93
C TRP A 287 -4.76 -17.49 -14.09
N LEU A 288 -5.25 -17.43 -15.32
CA LEU A 288 -4.38 -17.47 -16.50
C LEU A 288 -3.84 -16.10 -16.89
N GLU A 289 -4.57 -15.03 -16.55
CA GLU A 289 -4.20 -13.67 -16.90
C GLU A 289 -3.86 -12.85 -15.67
N ILE A 290 -4.79 -12.65 -14.72
CA ILE A 290 -4.61 -11.76 -13.58
C ILE A 290 -3.52 -12.26 -12.61
N GLU A 291 -3.54 -13.54 -12.25
CA GLU A 291 -2.54 -14.07 -11.33
C GLU A 291 -1.15 -14.21 -11.96
N LYS A 292 -1.06 -14.31 -13.29
CA LYS A 292 0.22 -14.25 -14.00
C LYS A 292 0.77 -12.83 -14.14
N MET A 293 -0.08 -11.80 -14.01
CA MET A 293 0.41 -10.42 -14.04
C MET A 293 1.38 -10.15 -12.91
N ALA A 294 2.43 -9.41 -13.23
CA ALA A 294 3.42 -8.97 -12.27
C ALA A 294 3.39 -7.43 -12.20
N TRP A 295 2.60 -6.90 -11.28
CA TRP A 295 2.68 -5.47 -10.95
C TRP A 295 4.00 -5.16 -10.27
N SER A 296 4.65 -4.08 -10.68
CA SER A 296 5.92 -3.67 -10.07
C SER A 296 6.08 -2.15 -10.07
N PRO A 297 6.46 -1.54 -8.94
CA PRO A 297 6.81 -0.12 -8.92
C PRO A 297 8.00 0.23 -9.83
N SER A 298 8.69 -0.76 -10.40
CA SER A 298 9.74 -0.55 -11.41
C SER A 298 9.18 -0.24 -12.81
N ASN A 299 7.89 -0.48 -13.04
CA ASN A 299 7.25 -0.14 -14.29
C ASN A 299 6.88 1.34 -14.26
N VAL A 300 7.79 2.19 -14.71
CA VAL A 300 7.61 3.63 -14.91
C VAL A 300 7.95 4.00 -16.34
N THR A 301 7.28 5.06 -16.84
CA THR A 301 7.41 5.54 -18.21
C THR A 301 8.21 6.83 -18.29
N GLN A 302 8.44 7.32 -19.50
CA GLN A 302 9.02 8.65 -19.69
C GLN A 302 8.18 9.70 -18.94
N GLY A 303 8.83 10.68 -18.32
CA GLY A 303 8.17 11.71 -17.52
C GLY A 303 7.80 11.28 -16.10
N ILE A 304 7.94 9.99 -15.77
CA ILE A 304 7.77 9.45 -14.41
C ILE A 304 9.09 8.81 -13.97
N GLY A 305 9.62 9.23 -12.83
CA GLY A 305 10.88 8.72 -12.30
C GLY A 305 10.75 8.25 -10.85
N LEU A 306 11.88 7.82 -10.33
CA LEU A 306 12.04 7.38 -8.95
C LEU A 306 12.26 8.58 -8.01
N SER A 307 12.39 8.27 -6.73
CA SER A 307 12.73 9.22 -5.67
C SER A 307 13.70 8.59 -4.68
N PRO A 308 14.24 9.35 -3.71
CA PRO A 308 15.01 8.83 -2.59
C PRO A 308 14.20 8.00 -1.57
N ASP A 309 12.92 7.71 -1.81
CA ASP A 309 12.10 6.84 -0.97
C ASP A 309 12.73 5.44 -0.88
N GLY A 310 13.31 5.11 0.28
CA GLY A 310 13.98 3.84 0.49
C GLY A 310 13.06 2.64 0.30
N GLY A 311 11.79 2.76 0.68
CA GLY A 311 10.78 1.72 0.45
C GLY A 311 10.46 1.51 -1.03
N LEU A 312 10.42 2.58 -1.83
CA LEU A 312 10.28 2.47 -3.28
C LEU A 312 11.47 1.73 -3.89
N LEU A 313 12.69 2.14 -3.52
CA LEU A 313 13.92 1.52 -4.04
C LEU A 313 14.02 0.04 -3.70
N ASP A 314 13.60 -0.37 -2.50
CA ASP A 314 13.52 -1.78 -2.12
C ASP A 314 12.49 -2.55 -2.95
N ARG A 315 11.31 -1.99 -3.13
CA ARG A 315 10.24 -2.63 -3.88
C ARG A 315 10.60 -2.81 -5.36
N ILE A 316 11.26 -1.83 -5.98
CA ILE A 316 11.71 -1.89 -7.37
C ILE A 316 12.62 -3.10 -7.61
N THR A 317 13.47 -3.41 -6.66
CA THR A 317 14.43 -4.51 -6.78
C THR A 317 13.86 -5.85 -6.33
N THR A 318 13.03 -5.84 -5.29
CA THR A 318 12.48 -7.06 -4.70
C THR A 318 11.33 -7.66 -5.53
N TYR A 319 10.46 -6.83 -6.10
CA TYR A 319 9.27 -7.29 -6.82
C TYR A 319 9.60 -8.15 -8.05
N PRO A 320 10.48 -7.74 -8.98
CA PRO A 320 10.84 -8.56 -10.12
C PRO A 320 11.41 -9.93 -9.72
N LEU A 321 12.22 -9.96 -8.67
CA LEU A 321 12.82 -11.19 -8.17
C LEU A 321 11.79 -12.17 -7.59
N VAL A 322 10.93 -11.68 -6.71
CA VAL A 322 9.85 -12.49 -6.11
C VAL A 322 8.92 -13.02 -7.20
N GLN A 323 8.58 -12.20 -8.19
CA GLN A 323 7.73 -12.59 -9.30
C GLN A 323 8.40 -13.62 -10.22
N LYS A 324 9.69 -13.46 -10.52
CA LYS A 324 10.47 -14.45 -11.27
C LYS A 324 10.44 -15.82 -10.59
N THR A 325 10.61 -15.85 -9.27
CA THR A 325 10.52 -17.10 -8.50
C THR A 325 9.10 -17.69 -8.55
N ARG A 326 8.07 -16.85 -8.31
CA ARG A 326 6.66 -17.26 -8.34
C ARG A 326 6.24 -17.81 -9.72
N LEU A 327 6.76 -17.25 -10.80
CA LEU A 327 6.44 -17.58 -12.18
C LEU A 327 7.43 -18.57 -12.82
N ASN A 328 8.09 -19.41 -12.01
CA ASN A 328 9.00 -20.46 -12.46
C ASN A 328 10.16 -19.95 -13.33
N GLY A 329 10.77 -18.85 -12.96
CA GLY A 329 11.92 -18.28 -13.65
C GLY A 329 11.57 -17.35 -14.83
N LEU A 330 10.28 -17.14 -15.13
CA LEU A 330 9.89 -16.17 -16.14
C LEU A 330 10.18 -14.74 -15.66
N ASP A 331 11.03 -14.05 -16.40
CA ASP A 331 11.33 -12.62 -16.17
C ASP A 331 10.39 -11.76 -17.01
N ILE A 332 9.19 -11.47 -16.46
CA ILE A 332 8.16 -10.70 -17.15
C ILE A 332 8.19 -9.20 -16.85
N ASN A 333 9.06 -8.79 -15.91
CA ASN A 333 9.26 -7.39 -15.55
C ASN A 333 10.76 -7.07 -15.45
N PRO A 334 11.51 -7.15 -16.54
CA PRO A 334 12.91 -6.75 -16.51
C PRO A 334 13.00 -5.25 -16.16
N ILE A 335 13.93 -4.90 -15.28
CA ILE A 335 14.19 -3.51 -14.94
C ILE A 335 14.62 -2.76 -16.22
N SER A 336 13.85 -1.76 -16.62
CA SER A 336 14.11 -0.97 -17.81
C SER A 336 15.44 -0.19 -17.70
N LYS A 337 16.03 0.18 -18.84
CA LYS A 337 17.24 1.03 -18.86
C LYS A 337 17.00 2.38 -18.18
N HIS A 338 15.78 2.92 -18.28
CA HIS A 338 15.38 4.16 -17.61
C HIS A 338 15.45 4.00 -16.09
N VAL A 339 14.81 2.97 -15.53
CA VAL A 339 14.85 2.67 -14.09
C VAL A 339 16.25 2.36 -13.61
N ALA A 340 17.05 1.62 -14.38
CA ALA A 340 18.44 1.34 -14.04
C ALA A 340 19.27 2.62 -13.91
N LYS A 341 19.08 3.57 -14.81
CA LYS A 341 19.73 4.89 -14.75
C LYS A 341 19.31 5.69 -13.53
N GLU A 342 18.00 5.73 -13.25
CA GLU A 342 17.44 6.37 -12.05
C GLU A 342 18.00 5.75 -10.76
N LEU A 343 18.02 4.42 -10.65
CA LEU A 343 18.61 3.70 -9.52
C LEU A 343 20.09 4.08 -9.32
N THR A 344 20.86 4.12 -10.39
CA THR A 344 22.28 4.52 -10.32
C THR A 344 22.42 5.94 -9.79
N THR A 345 21.57 6.86 -10.22
CA THR A 345 21.56 8.25 -9.74
C THR A 345 21.29 8.33 -8.24
N PHE A 346 20.28 7.63 -7.74
CA PHE A 346 19.90 7.73 -6.33
C PHE A 346 20.76 6.86 -5.40
N VAL A 347 21.17 5.67 -5.82
CA VAL A 347 21.96 4.75 -4.99
C VAL A 347 23.44 5.12 -4.98
N ASN A 348 24.07 5.27 -6.15
CA ASN A 348 25.50 5.57 -6.25
C ASN A 348 25.80 7.04 -5.90
N GLY A 349 24.87 7.96 -6.14
CA GLY A 349 24.96 9.36 -5.72
C GLY A 349 24.79 9.58 -4.22
N LYS A 350 24.53 8.51 -3.43
CA LYS A 350 24.27 8.56 -1.98
C LYS A 350 23.06 9.43 -1.59
N LEU A 351 22.23 9.82 -2.55
CA LEU A 351 21.08 10.70 -2.26
C LEU A 351 20.08 10.04 -1.32
N TRP A 352 19.85 8.74 -1.46
CA TRP A 352 18.92 8.03 -0.59
C TRP A 352 19.38 7.96 0.88
N TYR A 353 20.69 7.88 1.16
CA TYR A 353 21.23 7.93 2.52
C TYR A 353 20.97 9.26 3.21
N LYS A 354 21.08 10.37 2.45
CA LYS A 354 20.78 11.70 2.98
C LYS A 354 19.41 11.76 3.63
N TYR A 355 18.41 11.11 3.04
CA TYR A 355 17.02 11.18 3.50
C TYR A 355 16.64 10.07 4.49
N GLU A 356 17.30 8.91 4.45
CA GLU A 356 17.07 7.82 5.41
C GLU A 356 17.57 8.19 6.81
N GLU A 357 18.69 8.91 6.89
CA GLU A 357 19.31 9.35 8.14
C GLU A 357 18.74 10.66 8.70
N GLN A 358 17.89 11.35 7.97
CA GLN A 358 17.25 12.57 8.49
C GLN A 358 16.48 12.25 9.77
N LYS A 359 17.09 12.62 10.91
CA LYS A 359 16.43 12.65 12.20
C LYS A 359 15.44 13.80 12.18
N THR A 360 14.19 13.49 11.86
CA THR A 360 13.13 14.45 12.07
C THR A 360 12.94 14.62 13.59
N ASN A 361 13.00 15.85 14.08
CA ASN A 361 12.71 16.20 15.48
C ASN A 361 11.24 15.95 15.85
N ASN A 362 10.42 15.49 14.90
CA ASN A 362 9.00 15.25 15.09
C ASN A 362 8.73 13.87 15.64
N SER A 363 7.84 13.84 16.62
CA SER A 363 7.33 12.60 17.19
C SER A 363 6.82 11.68 16.08
N ILE A 364 7.22 10.40 16.12
CA ILE A 364 6.71 9.34 15.23
C ILE A 364 5.18 9.19 15.31
N TYR A 365 4.55 9.73 16.36
CA TYR A 365 3.10 9.73 16.56
C TYR A 365 2.38 10.94 15.98
N ARG A 366 3.07 11.94 15.41
CA ARG A 366 2.46 13.19 14.91
C ARG A 366 1.28 12.91 13.97
N PHE A 367 1.51 12.11 12.94
CA PHE A 367 0.47 11.82 11.96
C PHE A 367 -0.64 10.92 12.51
N ALA A 368 -0.32 10.03 13.45
CA ALA A 368 -1.29 9.24 14.18
C ALA A 368 -2.21 10.13 15.04
N LYS A 369 -1.64 11.13 15.76
CA LYS A 369 -2.41 12.16 16.50
C LYS A 369 -3.33 12.93 15.57
N ASN A 370 -2.80 13.43 14.45
CA ASN A 370 -3.59 14.18 13.48
C ASN A 370 -4.76 13.34 12.94
N PHE A 371 -4.51 12.10 12.60
CA PHE A 371 -5.57 11.18 12.15
C PHE A 371 -6.64 10.97 13.24
N TYR A 372 -6.23 10.66 14.47
CA TYR A 372 -7.16 10.45 15.58
C TYR A 372 -7.99 11.70 15.90
N ASN A 373 -7.41 12.89 15.79
CA ASN A 373 -8.12 14.15 15.99
C ASN A 373 -9.12 14.49 14.88
N MET A 374 -8.92 13.96 13.66
CA MET A 374 -9.77 14.21 12.50
C MET A 374 -11.01 13.32 12.45
N ILE A 375 -11.00 12.14 13.05
CA ILE A 375 -12.15 11.25 13.08
C ILE A 375 -13.15 11.71 14.15
N ASP A 376 -14.44 11.48 13.89
CA ASP A 376 -15.52 11.85 14.80
C ASP A 376 -15.57 10.95 16.06
N SER A 377 -16.44 11.30 17.01
CA SER A 377 -16.57 10.58 18.27
C SER A 377 -17.04 9.14 18.08
N GLU A 378 -17.95 8.88 17.15
CA GLU A 378 -18.46 7.53 16.89
C GLU A 378 -17.38 6.64 16.28
N ALA A 379 -16.55 7.18 15.36
CA ALA A 379 -15.42 6.48 14.80
C ALA A 379 -14.33 6.18 15.86
N LYS A 380 -14.11 7.09 16.83
CA LYS A 380 -13.23 6.86 17.99
C LYS A 380 -13.73 5.72 18.86
N ASP A 381 -15.03 5.69 19.14
CA ASP A 381 -15.65 4.63 19.93
C ASP A 381 -15.56 3.27 19.23
N ARG A 382 -15.83 3.22 17.91
CA ARG A 382 -15.63 2.00 17.10
C ARG A 382 -14.18 1.55 17.13
N LEU A 383 -13.23 2.46 16.93
CA LEU A 383 -11.79 2.16 16.98
C LEU A 383 -11.38 1.54 18.32
N SER A 384 -11.81 2.13 19.45
CA SER A 384 -11.49 1.62 20.79
C SER A 384 -12.06 0.23 21.00
N LYS A 385 -13.31 -0.03 20.59
CA LYS A 385 -13.95 -1.36 20.67
C LYS A 385 -13.22 -2.39 19.81
N ASN A 386 -12.89 -2.03 18.56
CA ASN A 386 -12.22 -2.94 17.64
C ASN A 386 -10.80 -3.31 18.12
N LEU A 387 -10.05 -2.33 18.66
CA LEU A 387 -8.75 -2.58 19.28
C LEU A 387 -8.88 -3.45 20.54
N HIS A 388 -9.88 -3.20 21.36
CA HIS A 388 -10.15 -4.00 22.57
C HIS A 388 -10.40 -5.46 22.22
N VAL A 389 -11.30 -5.75 21.28
CA VAL A 389 -11.58 -7.12 20.80
C VAL A 389 -10.32 -7.76 20.22
N ALA A 390 -9.57 -7.03 19.38
CA ALA A 390 -8.35 -7.57 18.77
C ALA A 390 -7.24 -7.90 19.79
N LEU A 391 -7.25 -7.25 20.95
CA LEU A 391 -6.26 -7.44 22.02
C LEU A 391 -6.75 -8.35 23.15
N SER A 392 -8.00 -8.84 23.12
CA SER A 392 -8.60 -9.62 24.22
C SER A 392 -7.85 -10.92 24.51
N GLU A 393 -7.40 -11.62 23.46
CA GLU A 393 -6.65 -12.89 23.56
C GLU A 393 -5.12 -12.70 23.55
N VAL A 394 -4.64 -11.46 23.56
CA VAL A 394 -3.20 -11.16 23.53
C VAL A 394 -2.64 -11.08 24.94
N SER A 395 -1.47 -11.70 25.14
CA SER A 395 -0.78 -11.71 26.44
C SER A 395 -0.61 -10.30 27.03
N PRO A 396 -0.92 -10.08 28.32
CA PRO A 396 -0.82 -8.75 28.96
C PRO A 396 0.54 -8.07 28.77
N ARG A 397 1.64 -8.83 28.82
CA ARG A 397 3.01 -8.31 28.61
C ARG A 397 3.24 -7.73 27.21
N ILE A 398 2.46 -8.19 26.22
CA ILE A 398 2.52 -7.71 24.82
C ILE A 398 1.60 -6.50 24.67
N VAL A 399 0.46 -6.50 25.35
CA VAL A 399 -0.52 -5.41 25.27
C VAL A 399 0.01 -4.12 25.91
N GLU A 400 0.81 -4.21 26.97
CA GLU A 400 1.31 -3.01 27.69
C GLU A 400 2.10 -2.04 26.78
N PRO A 401 3.11 -2.47 25.98
CA PRO A 401 3.78 -1.57 25.04
C PRO A 401 2.83 -0.93 24.02
N LEU A 402 1.81 -1.65 23.55
CA LEU A 402 0.80 -1.12 22.63
C LEU A 402 -0.03 -0.02 23.28
N LEU A 403 -0.49 -0.24 24.52
CA LEU A 403 -1.24 0.76 25.28
C LEU A 403 -0.40 2.04 25.49
N GLN A 404 0.90 1.89 25.74
CA GLN A 404 1.81 3.05 25.85
C GLN A 404 1.95 3.77 24.49
N ASN A 405 2.00 3.05 23.37
CA ASN A 405 2.00 3.66 22.04
C ASN A 405 0.68 4.44 21.78
N PHE A 406 -0.47 3.87 22.14
CA PHE A 406 -1.77 4.55 21.99
C PHE A 406 -1.90 5.76 22.92
N LYS A 407 -1.35 5.70 24.14
CA LYS A 407 -1.26 6.84 25.05
C LYS A 407 -0.47 8.01 24.45
N GLN A 408 0.59 7.73 23.69
CA GLN A 408 1.34 8.75 22.97
C GLN A 408 0.52 9.40 21.84
N VAL A 409 -0.49 8.73 21.34
CA VAL A 409 -1.43 9.32 20.36
C VAL A 409 -2.45 10.20 21.07
N ASP A 410 -3.17 9.63 22.05
CA ASP A 410 -4.21 10.34 22.78
C ASP A 410 -4.47 9.69 24.15
N GLN A 411 -4.60 10.50 25.20
CA GLN A 411 -4.83 10.04 26.57
C GLN A 411 -6.21 9.34 26.71
N LYS A 412 -7.25 9.87 26.02
CA LYS A 412 -8.59 9.31 26.08
C LYS A 412 -8.63 7.92 25.41
N LEU A 413 -7.96 7.74 24.28
CA LEU A 413 -7.85 6.41 23.64
C LEU A 413 -7.26 5.37 24.60
N TYR A 414 -6.21 5.74 25.32
CA TYR A 414 -5.60 4.87 26.35
C TYR A 414 -6.61 4.54 27.47
N GLU A 415 -7.29 5.54 28.01
CA GLU A 415 -8.28 5.38 29.10
C GLU A 415 -9.45 4.52 28.68
N ASP A 416 -9.99 4.73 27.49
CA ASP A 416 -11.08 3.94 26.92
C ASP A 416 -10.69 2.46 26.82
N LEU A 417 -9.49 2.15 26.32
CA LEU A 417 -8.98 0.78 26.24
C LEU A 417 -8.78 0.14 27.63
N ILE A 418 -8.26 0.88 28.60
CA ILE A 418 -8.11 0.38 29.98
C ILE A 418 -9.47 0.09 30.61
N ASN A 419 -10.47 0.97 30.40
CA ASN A 419 -11.81 0.79 30.97
C ASN A 419 -12.54 -0.42 30.34
N LEU A 420 -12.45 -0.60 29.03
CA LEU A 420 -13.00 -1.77 28.34
C LEU A 420 -12.41 -3.07 28.89
N ARG A 421 -11.08 -3.14 29.07
CA ARG A 421 -10.39 -4.33 29.61
C ARG A 421 -10.71 -4.62 31.08
N LYS A 422 -11.02 -3.61 31.90
CA LYS A 422 -11.47 -3.84 33.29
C LYS A 422 -12.87 -4.46 33.34
N ASN A 423 -13.75 -4.07 32.42
CA ASN A 423 -15.12 -4.57 32.38
C ASN A 423 -15.21 -6.05 31.97
N ASP A 424 -14.24 -6.57 31.22
CA ASP A 424 -14.18 -8.01 30.87
C ASP A 424 -13.76 -8.90 32.05
N ASN A 425 -13.14 -8.31 33.09
CA ASN A 425 -12.70 -9.04 34.27
C ASN A 425 -13.71 -9.00 35.43
N LEU A 426 -14.92 -8.42 35.19
CA LEU A 426 -16.08 -8.42 36.09
C LEU A 426 -17.15 -9.41 35.62
#